data_b904657c5e80f29323800952a884ed07
#
_entry.id   b904657c5e80f29323800952a884ed07
#
_cell.length_a   1.000
_cell.length_b   1.000
_cell.length_c   1.000
_cell.angle_alpha   90.00
_cell.angle_beta   90.00
_cell.angle_gamma   90.00
#
_symmetry.space_group_name_H-M   'P 1'
#
loop_
_entity.id
_entity.type
_entity.pdbx_description
1 polymer ?
#
loop_
_entity_poly.entity_id
_entity_poly.type
_entity_poly.pdbx_seq_one_letter_code
_entity_poly.pdbx_strand_id
1 'polypeptide(L)'
;MSSLIEALGTKRVLEPVGALPQAALRLDTTLPMQRYEIELGVDTLCLDSTSFRQLVESNGHDSVKVGEAILSIVAERGKMHNPVTGSGGILTGTVRAVGETYGDPPPIGSRIVPLASLTLTPLRLEAVGDVDPNSPHVPVSGTAYLPWTAPWTLYPRGVPFEAALAALDVSNAAWQTRSLLDGETRTVLVLGGGHAGLLALAAARDSLRAGARLVLMDADERICQRARRLNLCDMAICVDLRDAVTSLRCLEEAGGARADVTVVVVNAPDCEAAAILLTADHGTVLFFSMATSFTKAALGSEGMASTARMLIGSGYALDGGAYALELIGRDERLQRAIAGH
;
A
#
# COMPACT_ATOMS: atom_id res chain seq x y z
N MET A 1 -16.41 22.88 15.94
CA MET A 1 -16.02 21.51 15.50
C MET A 1 -16.27 21.42 14.01
N SER A 2 -15.27 21.09 13.22
CA SER A 2 -15.47 20.75 11.80
C SER A 2 -16.34 19.49 11.74
N SER A 3 -17.33 19.46 10.84
CA SER A 3 -18.07 18.21 10.63
C SER A 3 -17.11 17.18 10.05
N LEU A 4 -17.30 15.88 10.35
CA LEU A 4 -16.51 14.80 9.75
C LEU A 4 -16.52 14.90 8.22
N ILE A 5 -17.66 15.31 7.66
CA ILE A 5 -17.84 15.48 6.20
C ILE A 5 -16.83 16.51 5.64
N GLU A 6 -16.65 17.65 6.32
CA GLU A 6 -15.67 18.66 5.90
C GLU A 6 -14.23 18.12 6.00
N ALA A 7 -13.92 17.41 7.09
CA ALA A 7 -12.62 16.83 7.33
C ALA A 7 -12.20 15.75 6.29
N LEU A 8 -13.18 15.14 5.61
CA LEU A 8 -12.96 14.20 4.48
C LEU A 8 -12.59 14.91 3.16
N GLY A 9 -12.54 16.25 3.11
CA GLY A 9 -12.20 16.99 1.89
C GLY A 9 -13.34 17.06 0.86
N THR A 10 -14.59 16.79 1.24
CA THR A 10 -15.74 16.73 0.31
C THR A 10 -16.05 18.03 -0.40
N LYS A 11 -15.67 19.18 0.16
CA LYS A 11 -15.83 20.50 -0.48
C LYS A 11 -15.10 20.63 -1.82
N ARG A 12 -14.07 19.82 -2.03
CA ARG A 12 -13.29 19.82 -3.28
C ARG A 12 -13.87 18.89 -4.36
N VAL A 13 -14.92 18.13 -4.05
CA VAL A 13 -15.54 17.23 -5.02
C VAL A 13 -16.38 18.03 -6.01
N LEU A 14 -16.03 17.94 -7.29
CA LEU A 14 -16.79 18.57 -8.39
C LEU A 14 -17.83 17.62 -8.96
N GLU A 15 -17.46 16.35 -9.19
CA GLU A 15 -18.37 15.36 -9.78
C GLU A 15 -18.00 13.91 -9.42
N PRO A 16 -19.02 13.03 -9.20
CA PRO A 16 -20.40 13.43 -8.98
C PRO A 16 -20.58 14.12 -7.62
N VAL A 17 -21.52 15.05 -7.54
CA VAL A 17 -21.85 15.72 -6.28
C VAL A 17 -22.26 14.68 -5.23
N GLY A 18 -21.72 14.81 -4.01
CA GLY A 18 -21.98 13.87 -2.90
C GLY A 18 -21.04 12.65 -2.85
N ALA A 19 -20.16 12.49 -3.82
CA ALA A 19 -19.10 11.48 -3.72
C ALA A 19 -18.05 11.87 -2.68
N LEU A 20 -17.30 10.88 -2.19
CA LEU A 20 -16.06 11.12 -1.46
C LEU A 20 -14.92 11.41 -2.45
N PRO A 21 -13.85 12.12 -2.02
CA PRO A 21 -12.73 12.46 -2.91
C PRO A 21 -12.14 11.28 -3.68
N GLN A 22 -12.06 10.10 -3.04
CA GLN A 22 -11.58 8.86 -3.69
C GLN A 22 -12.44 8.48 -4.90
N ALA A 23 -13.76 8.48 -4.75
CA ALA A 23 -14.72 8.08 -5.79
C ALA A 23 -15.02 9.19 -6.79
N ALA A 24 -14.64 10.44 -6.49
CA ALA A 24 -14.88 11.57 -7.37
C ALA A 24 -14.12 11.43 -8.70
N LEU A 25 -14.71 11.84 -9.79
CA LEU A 25 -14.05 11.92 -11.09
C LEU A 25 -13.10 13.12 -11.13
N ARG A 26 -13.53 14.25 -10.52
CA ARG A 26 -12.77 15.50 -10.50
C ARG A 26 -12.79 16.17 -9.13
N LEU A 27 -11.65 16.76 -8.76
CA LEU A 27 -11.49 17.57 -7.56
C LEU A 27 -11.13 19.00 -7.90
N ASP A 28 -11.66 19.96 -7.12
CA ASP A 28 -11.34 21.38 -7.23
C ASP A 28 -10.02 21.70 -6.55
N THR A 29 -9.04 22.12 -7.33
CA THR A 29 -7.73 22.58 -6.87
C THR A 29 -7.60 24.11 -6.87
N THR A 30 -8.65 24.84 -7.27
CA THR A 30 -8.67 26.29 -7.35
C THR A 30 -9.15 26.95 -6.05
N LEU A 31 -9.93 26.23 -5.24
CA LEU A 31 -10.36 26.70 -3.93
C LEU A 31 -9.13 26.96 -3.04
N PRO A 32 -9.16 28.03 -2.22
CA PRO A 32 -8.14 28.27 -1.22
C PRO A 32 -8.09 27.09 -0.24
N MET A 33 -6.95 26.96 0.47
CA MET A 33 -6.80 25.98 1.53
C MET A 33 -7.95 26.07 2.53
N GLN A 34 -8.54 24.94 2.86
CA GLN A 34 -9.64 24.87 3.83
C GLN A 34 -9.09 24.75 5.25
N ARG A 35 -9.89 25.16 6.25
CA ARG A 35 -9.46 25.19 7.66
C ARG A 35 -9.03 23.84 8.25
N TYR A 36 -9.36 22.74 7.62
CA TYR A 36 -9.03 21.36 8.03
C TYR A 36 -8.05 20.68 7.04
N GLU A 37 -7.34 21.46 6.25
CA GLU A 37 -6.35 20.96 5.28
C GLU A 37 -4.93 21.40 5.64
N ILE A 38 -3.97 20.64 5.13
CA ILE A 38 -2.58 21.07 5.01
C ILE A 38 -2.32 21.39 3.53
N GLU A 39 -1.64 22.50 3.26
CA GLU A 39 -1.10 22.80 1.95
C GLU A 39 0.34 22.31 1.84
N LEU A 40 0.60 21.50 0.83
CA LEU A 40 1.91 20.95 0.53
C LEU A 40 2.49 21.54 -0.76
N GLY A 41 3.74 21.94 -0.72
CA GLY A 41 4.55 22.09 -1.93
C GLY A 41 5.08 20.72 -2.33
N VAL A 42 4.55 20.18 -3.42
CA VAL A 42 4.89 18.83 -3.89
C VAL A 42 6.23 18.84 -4.64
N ASP A 43 7.07 17.86 -4.37
CA ASP A 43 8.38 17.70 -5.03
C ASP A 43 8.52 16.39 -5.80
N THR A 44 7.81 15.32 -5.41
CA THR A 44 7.89 14.03 -6.10
C THR A 44 6.55 13.30 -6.04
N LEU A 45 6.14 12.70 -7.15
CA LEU A 45 5.11 11.66 -7.17
C LEU A 45 5.79 10.29 -7.19
N CYS A 46 5.32 9.37 -6.35
CA CYS A 46 5.66 7.95 -6.43
C CYS A 46 4.41 7.24 -6.96
N LEU A 47 4.39 6.97 -8.26
CA LEU A 47 3.24 6.37 -8.90
C LEU A 47 3.19 4.87 -8.59
N ASP A 48 1.98 4.32 -8.51
CA ASP A 48 1.79 2.88 -8.46
C ASP A 48 2.47 2.21 -9.66
N SER A 49 3.19 1.11 -9.41
CA SER A 49 4.01 0.45 -10.42
C SER A 49 3.22 0.01 -11.66
N THR A 50 1.96 -0.42 -11.47
CA THR A 50 1.08 -0.83 -12.57
C THR A 50 0.66 0.38 -13.40
N SER A 51 0.29 1.48 -12.73
CA SER A 51 -0.06 2.75 -13.39
C SER A 51 1.11 3.35 -14.14
N PHE A 52 2.29 3.37 -13.52
CA PHE A 52 3.48 3.92 -14.15
C PHE A 52 3.88 3.12 -15.39
N ARG A 53 3.93 1.79 -15.28
CA ARG A 53 4.21 0.91 -16.43
C ARG A 53 3.22 1.12 -17.57
N GLN A 54 1.92 1.19 -17.26
CA GLN A 54 0.89 1.44 -18.26
C GLN A 54 1.11 2.78 -18.98
N LEU A 55 1.49 3.86 -18.24
CA LEU A 55 1.80 5.16 -18.84
C LEU A 55 3.04 5.09 -19.74
N VAL A 56 4.10 4.41 -19.31
CA VAL A 56 5.34 4.24 -20.07
C VAL A 56 5.07 3.46 -21.37
N GLU A 57 4.38 2.32 -21.29
CA GLU A 57 4.04 1.48 -22.44
C GLU A 57 3.15 2.22 -23.45
N SER A 58 2.10 2.90 -22.98
CA SER A 58 1.16 3.60 -23.86
C SER A 58 1.76 4.86 -24.51
N ASN A 59 2.86 5.38 -23.98
CA ASN A 59 3.60 6.51 -24.56
C ASN A 59 4.91 6.10 -25.25
N GLY A 60 5.09 4.81 -25.56
CA GLY A 60 6.23 4.31 -26.32
C GLY A 60 7.59 4.50 -25.65
N HIS A 61 7.63 4.48 -24.31
CA HIS A 61 8.83 4.71 -23.49
C HIS A 61 9.46 6.13 -23.67
N ASP A 62 8.70 7.07 -24.19
CA ASP A 62 9.11 8.46 -24.36
C ASP A 62 8.88 9.24 -23.06
N SER A 63 9.96 9.59 -22.36
CA SER A 63 9.93 10.29 -21.07
C SER A 63 9.14 11.60 -21.11
N VAL A 64 9.23 12.35 -22.20
CA VAL A 64 8.53 13.64 -22.35
C VAL A 64 7.03 13.38 -22.44
N LYS A 65 6.60 12.44 -23.29
CA LYS A 65 5.19 12.08 -23.44
C LYS A 65 4.59 11.51 -22.16
N VAL A 66 5.37 10.73 -21.40
CA VAL A 66 4.94 10.23 -20.07
C VAL A 66 4.69 11.41 -19.13
N GLY A 67 5.58 12.38 -19.08
CA GLY A 67 5.42 13.59 -18.28
C GLY A 67 4.19 14.41 -18.68
N GLU A 68 3.99 14.61 -19.98
CA GLU A 68 2.82 15.29 -20.53
C GLU A 68 1.50 14.56 -20.19
N ALA A 69 1.49 13.23 -20.27
CA ALA A 69 0.34 12.42 -19.88
C ALA A 69 -0.01 12.56 -18.39
N ILE A 70 0.99 12.54 -17.50
CA ILE A 70 0.82 12.77 -16.06
C ILE A 70 0.21 14.17 -15.83
N LEU A 71 0.79 15.20 -16.46
CA LEU A 71 0.34 16.58 -16.33
C LEU A 71 -1.13 16.73 -16.80
N SER A 72 -1.47 16.11 -17.95
CA SER A 72 -2.82 16.13 -18.50
C SER A 72 -3.84 15.45 -17.57
N ILE A 73 -3.53 14.28 -17.03
CA ILE A 73 -4.40 13.57 -16.08
C ILE A 73 -4.70 14.45 -14.86
N VAL A 74 -3.66 15.06 -14.29
CA VAL A 74 -3.81 15.89 -13.09
C VAL A 74 -4.57 17.18 -13.42
N ALA A 75 -4.30 17.83 -14.55
CA ALA A 75 -5.01 19.03 -14.97
C ALA A 75 -6.50 18.78 -15.21
N GLU A 76 -6.85 17.64 -15.82
CA GLU A 76 -8.24 17.27 -16.09
C GLU A 76 -9.01 16.90 -14.81
N ARG A 77 -8.36 16.14 -13.91
CA ARG A 77 -9.03 15.51 -12.76
C ARG A 77 -8.84 16.24 -11.45
N GLY A 78 -7.87 17.15 -11.36
CA GLY A 78 -7.48 17.79 -10.08
C GLY A 78 -6.86 16.80 -9.09
N LYS A 79 -6.41 15.65 -9.58
CA LYS A 79 -5.77 14.56 -8.81
C LYS A 79 -5.05 13.60 -9.75
N MET A 80 -4.04 12.89 -9.26
CA MET A 80 -3.45 11.80 -10.04
C MET A 80 -4.26 10.52 -9.85
N HIS A 81 -5.12 10.24 -10.80
CA HIS A 81 -5.96 9.05 -10.85
C HIS A 81 -5.93 8.51 -12.27
N ASN A 82 -5.10 7.50 -12.51
CA ASN A 82 -4.93 6.91 -13.83
C ASN A 82 -6.27 6.34 -14.33
N PRO A 83 -6.79 6.81 -15.48
CA PRO A 83 -8.09 6.39 -15.99
C PRO A 83 -8.16 4.92 -16.42
N VAL A 84 -7.01 4.29 -16.67
CA VAL A 84 -6.93 2.89 -17.13
C VAL A 84 -6.83 1.93 -15.96
N THR A 85 -5.97 2.22 -14.97
CA THR A 85 -5.69 1.31 -13.86
C THR A 85 -6.52 1.62 -12.62
N GLY A 86 -7.08 2.83 -12.52
CA GLY A 86 -7.83 3.29 -11.36
C GLY A 86 -6.96 3.58 -10.12
N SER A 87 -5.63 3.58 -10.25
CA SER A 87 -4.71 3.83 -9.13
C SER A 87 -3.92 5.13 -9.31
N GLY A 88 -3.17 5.53 -8.30
CA GLY A 88 -2.40 6.79 -8.29
C GLY A 88 -1.00 6.64 -7.68
N GLY A 89 -0.90 6.14 -6.47
CA GLY A 89 0.34 6.12 -5.68
C GLY A 89 0.32 7.13 -4.54
N ILE A 90 1.50 7.59 -4.13
CA ILE A 90 1.71 8.57 -3.06
C ILE A 90 2.58 9.74 -3.55
N LEU A 91 2.79 10.75 -2.71
CA LEU A 91 3.68 11.88 -3.01
C LEU A 91 4.63 12.19 -1.86
N THR A 92 5.63 13.02 -2.11
CA THR A 92 6.37 13.75 -1.08
C THR A 92 6.19 15.25 -1.24
N GLY A 93 6.24 15.98 -0.15
CA GLY A 93 6.12 17.42 -0.20
C GLY A 93 6.49 18.11 1.11
N THR A 94 6.68 19.42 1.01
CA THR A 94 6.97 20.28 2.16
C THR A 94 5.71 20.99 2.61
N VAL A 95 5.43 20.98 3.91
CA VAL A 95 4.30 21.68 4.52
C VAL A 95 4.48 23.19 4.37
N ARG A 96 3.58 23.84 3.63
CA ARG A 96 3.57 25.29 3.42
C ARG A 96 2.66 26.03 4.38
N ALA A 97 1.48 25.44 4.64
CA ALA A 97 0.50 26.02 5.53
C ALA A 97 -0.37 24.94 6.17
N VAL A 98 -0.98 25.27 7.29
CA VAL A 98 -1.88 24.39 8.06
C VAL A 98 -3.16 25.14 8.36
N GLY A 99 -4.30 24.50 8.14
CA GLY A 99 -5.62 25.07 8.43
C GLY A 99 -5.90 25.18 9.93
N GLU A 100 -6.67 26.18 10.31
CA GLU A 100 -6.93 26.58 11.71
C GLU A 100 -7.51 25.46 12.60
N THR A 101 -8.21 24.51 11.99
CA THR A 101 -8.88 23.40 12.72
C THR A 101 -8.25 22.04 12.45
N TYR A 102 -7.07 22.01 11.82
CA TYR A 102 -6.34 20.77 11.61
C TYR A 102 -5.76 20.29 12.95
N GLY A 103 -6.17 19.11 13.42
CA GLY A 103 -5.67 18.54 14.67
C GLY A 103 -4.32 17.85 14.46
N ASP A 104 -3.38 18.09 15.37
CA ASP A 104 -2.05 17.47 15.40
C ASP A 104 -1.27 17.57 14.07
N PRO A 105 -1.00 18.79 13.58
CA PRO A 105 -0.38 18.98 12.27
C PRO A 105 1.13 18.74 12.31
N PRO A 106 1.73 18.39 11.16
CA PRO A 106 3.18 18.41 11.01
C PRO A 106 3.70 19.85 11.09
N PRO A 107 4.94 20.07 11.53
CA PRO A 107 5.55 21.40 11.55
C PRO A 107 5.61 22.02 10.15
N ILE A 108 5.29 23.32 10.04
CA ILE A 108 5.48 24.07 8.80
C ILE A 108 6.96 24.02 8.41
N GLY A 109 7.24 23.82 7.12
CA GLY A 109 8.60 23.62 6.58
C GLY A 109 9.11 22.18 6.70
N SER A 110 8.41 21.29 7.38
CA SER A 110 8.80 19.87 7.39
C SER A 110 8.44 19.18 6.07
N ARG A 111 9.28 18.23 5.65
CA ARG A 111 9.00 17.33 4.53
C ARG A 111 8.24 16.13 5.04
N ILE A 112 7.10 15.84 4.43
CA ILE A 112 6.24 14.72 4.80
C ILE A 112 5.94 13.82 3.61
N VAL A 113 5.49 12.61 3.91
CA VAL A 113 4.89 11.67 2.97
C VAL A 113 3.45 11.43 3.43
N PRO A 114 2.45 11.96 2.72
CA PRO A 114 1.07 11.55 2.92
C PRO A 114 0.91 10.07 2.60
N LEU A 115 0.27 9.35 3.50
CA LEU A 115 -0.07 7.93 3.31
C LEU A 115 -1.44 7.77 2.63
N ALA A 116 -2.00 8.88 2.16
CA ALA A 116 -3.23 8.90 1.39
C ALA A 116 -2.91 8.76 -0.11
N SER A 117 -3.72 7.97 -0.80
CA SER A 117 -3.56 7.80 -2.24
C SER A 117 -3.70 9.11 -3.00
N LEU A 118 -2.91 9.29 -4.04
CA LEU A 118 -3.04 10.37 -5.01
C LEU A 118 -4.44 10.43 -5.67
N THR A 119 -5.18 9.33 -5.66
CA THR A 119 -6.54 9.25 -6.22
C THR A 119 -7.58 10.01 -5.39
N LEU A 120 -7.27 10.36 -4.14
CA LEU A 120 -8.14 11.17 -3.28
C LEU A 120 -7.54 12.55 -2.95
N THR A 121 -6.29 12.80 -3.31
CA THR A 121 -5.55 14.01 -2.93
C THR A 121 -5.74 15.10 -3.99
N PRO A 122 -6.36 16.24 -3.64
CA PRO A 122 -6.41 17.39 -4.54
C PRO A 122 -5.00 17.85 -4.90
N LEU A 123 -4.68 17.81 -6.19
CA LEU A 123 -3.34 18.04 -6.71
C LEU A 123 -3.40 18.94 -7.95
N ARG A 124 -2.57 19.97 -7.96
CA ARG A 124 -2.28 20.81 -9.12
C ARG A 124 -0.79 20.77 -9.39
N LEU A 125 -0.39 20.34 -10.56
CA LEU A 125 0.99 20.39 -11.02
C LEU A 125 1.25 21.65 -11.84
N GLU A 126 2.42 22.23 -11.64
CA GLU A 126 2.96 23.37 -12.39
C GLU A 126 3.95 22.87 -13.43
N ALA A 127 4.74 21.84 -13.09
CA ALA A 127 5.66 21.18 -13.99
C ALA A 127 5.90 19.73 -13.60
N VAL A 128 6.28 18.92 -14.59
CA VAL A 128 6.87 17.59 -14.43
C VAL A 128 8.31 17.69 -14.89
N GLY A 129 9.24 17.20 -14.06
CA GLY A 129 10.67 17.14 -14.37
C GLY A 129 11.03 15.96 -15.26
N ASP A 130 12.31 15.60 -15.25
CA ASP A 130 12.82 14.49 -16.05
C ASP A 130 12.24 13.15 -15.55
N VAL A 131 11.50 12.46 -16.41
CA VAL A 131 10.93 11.15 -16.12
C VAL A 131 11.90 10.06 -16.52
N ASP A 132 12.30 9.21 -15.57
CA ASP A 132 13.00 7.95 -15.87
C ASP A 132 11.96 6.85 -16.12
N PRO A 133 11.87 6.26 -17.34
CA PRO A 133 10.92 5.19 -17.64
C PRO A 133 11.09 3.92 -16.79
N ASN A 134 12.20 3.79 -16.08
CA ASN A 134 12.49 2.65 -15.21
C ASN A 134 12.18 2.93 -13.73
N SER A 135 11.80 4.16 -13.38
CA SER A 135 11.53 4.57 -12.00
C SER A 135 10.15 5.21 -11.86
N PRO A 136 9.27 4.72 -10.98
CA PRO A 136 7.96 5.32 -10.74
C PRO A 136 8.03 6.64 -9.95
N HIS A 137 9.22 7.09 -9.61
CA HIS A 137 9.48 8.34 -8.90
C HIS A 137 9.62 9.49 -9.90
N VAL A 138 8.61 10.33 -9.98
CA VAL A 138 8.53 11.43 -10.95
C VAL A 138 8.75 12.75 -10.24
N PRO A 139 9.85 13.47 -10.51
CA PRO A 139 10.06 14.81 -9.99
C PRO A 139 8.99 15.77 -10.53
N VAL A 140 8.42 16.59 -9.64
CA VAL A 140 7.37 17.54 -10.02
C VAL A 140 7.49 18.83 -9.24
N SER A 141 6.82 19.88 -9.71
CA SER A 141 6.46 21.03 -8.88
C SER A 141 4.97 21.24 -8.88
N GLY A 142 4.40 21.57 -7.72
CA GLY A 142 2.97 21.74 -7.61
C GLY A 142 2.49 21.97 -6.19
N THR A 143 1.17 21.94 -6.04
CA THR A 143 0.48 22.11 -4.77
C THR A 143 -0.52 20.98 -4.57
N ALA A 144 -0.51 20.41 -3.37
CA ALA A 144 -1.52 19.44 -2.94
C ALA A 144 -2.19 19.90 -1.65
N TYR A 145 -3.42 19.45 -1.44
CA TYR A 145 -4.18 19.71 -0.21
C TYR A 145 -4.49 18.39 0.47
N LEU A 146 -4.00 18.23 1.70
CA LEU A 146 -4.17 17.02 2.48
C LEU A 146 -5.28 17.24 3.51
N PRO A 147 -6.43 16.54 3.41
CA PRO A 147 -7.50 16.67 4.40
C PRO A 147 -7.10 16.04 5.73
N TRP A 148 -7.69 16.50 6.82
CA TRP A 148 -7.37 16.06 8.18
C TRP A 148 -7.48 14.54 8.39
N THR A 149 -8.35 13.87 7.66
CA THR A 149 -8.50 12.41 7.74
C THR A 149 -7.42 11.61 7.02
N ALA A 150 -6.57 12.28 6.24
CA ALA A 150 -5.49 11.63 5.52
C ALA A 150 -4.25 11.50 6.42
N PRO A 151 -3.78 10.28 6.72
CA PRO A 151 -2.58 10.10 7.53
C PRO A 151 -1.34 10.55 6.78
N TRP A 152 -0.31 10.88 7.53
CA TRP A 152 1.00 11.30 7.01
C TRP A 152 2.11 10.83 7.95
N THR A 153 3.33 10.80 7.44
CA THR A 153 4.54 10.59 8.25
C THR A 153 5.61 11.60 7.86
N LEU A 154 6.48 11.94 8.81
CA LEU A 154 7.67 12.74 8.50
C LEU A 154 8.56 11.96 7.54
N TYR A 155 9.16 12.68 6.58
CA TYR A 155 10.16 12.08 5.70
C TYR A 155 11.33 11.54 6.53
N PRO A 156 11.68 10.25 6.39
CA PRO A 156 12.66 9.62 7.27
C PRO A 156 14.07 10.14 7.03
N ARG A 157 14.82 10.36 8.12
CA ARG A 157 16.25 10.63 8.05
C ARG A 157 17.00 9.30 8.11
N GLY A 158 18.00 9.13 7.24
CA GLY A 158 18.89 7.96 7.27
C GLY A 158 18.36 6.69 6.58
N VAL A 159 17.19 6.76 5.94
CA VAL A 159 16.68 5.70 5.06
C VAL A 159 16.80 6.19 3.62
N PRO A 160 17.35 5.39 2.68
CA PRO A 160 17.39 5.74 1.27
C PRO A 160 16.00 6.06 0.71
N PHE A 161 15.94 7.00 -0.22
CA PHE A 161 14.69 7.54 -0.77
C PHE A 161 13.80 6.43 -1.35
N GLU A 162 14.35 5.57 -2.18
CA GLU A 162 13.64 4.49 -2.86
C GLU A 162 13.07 3.49 -1.86
N ALA A 163 13.87 3.11 -0.85
CA ALA A 163 13.43 2.20 0.21
C ALA A 163 12.31 2.82 1.05
N ALA A 164 12.44 4.09 1.39
CA ALA A 164 11.43 4.78 2.18
C ALA A 164 10.10 4.85 1.46
N LEU A 165 10.08 5.28 0.20
CA LEU A 165 8.84 5.40 -0.56
C LEU A 165 8.22 4.04 -0.86
N ALA A 166 9.01 3.04 -1.27
CA ALA A 166 8.52 1.68 -1.50
C ALA A 166 7.92 1.05 -0.24
N ALA A 167 8.49 1.32 0.95
CA ALA A 167 7.94 0.85 2.22
C ALA A 167 6.66 1.61 2.60
N LEU A 168 6.62 2.92 2.39
CA LEU A 168 5.47 3.75 2.76
C LEU A 168 4.25 3.50 1.87
N ASP A 169 4.45 3.19 0.59
CA ASP A 169 3.36 2.84 -0.34
C ASP A 169 2.55 1.62 0.14
N VAL A 170 3.21 0.67 0.81
CA VAL A 170 2.58 -0.56 1.32
C VAL A 170 2.66 -0.70 2.85
N SER A 171 2.91 0.38 3.56
CA SER A 171 3.19 0.40 5.01
C SER A 171 2.10 -0.25 5.85
N ASN A 172 0.86 -0.16 5.40
CA ASN A 172 -0.27 -0.70 6.13
C ASN A 172 -0.31 -2.24 6.15
N ALA A 173 0.38 -2.91 5.21
CA ALA A 173 0.54 -4.37 5.27
C ALA A 173 1.26 -4.80 6.56
N ALA A 174 2.33 -4.07 6.95
CA ALA A 174 3.03 -4.33 8.20
C ALA A 174 2.16 -4.06 9.43
N TRP A 175 1.52 -2.90 9.46
CA TRP A 175 0.71 -2.49 10.60
C TRP A 175 -0.49 -3.42 10.83
N GLN A 176 -1.22 -3.76 9.77
CA GLN A 176 -2.36 -4.68 9.86
C GLN A 176 -1.93 -6.09 10.22
N THR A 177 -0.83 -6.59 9.66
CA THR A 177 -0.28 -7.89 10.08
C THR A 177 -0.03 -7.88 11.58
N ARG A 178 0.74 -6.92 12.10
CA ARG A 178 1.01 -6.79 13.53
C ARG A 178 -0.28 -6.73 14.36
N SER A 179 -1.29 -5.97 13.93
CA SER A 179 -2.52 -5.76 14.68
C SER A 179 -3.40 -7.01 14.81
N LEU A 180 -3.20 -8.02 13.96
CA LEU A 180 -3.90 -9.30 14.00
C LEU A 180 -3.22 -10.35 14.86
N LEU A 181 -1.95 -10.11 15.25
CA LEU A 181 -1.19 -11.08 16.01
C LEU A 181 -1.37 -10.86 17.51
N ASP A 182 -1.64 -11.93 18.21
CA ASP A 182 -1.80 -11.96 19.65
C ASP A 182 -0.90 -13.04 20.28
N GLY A 183 -1.02 -13.19 21.59
CA GLY A 183 -0.22 -14.19 22.32
C GLY A 183 -0.58 -15.63 22.04
N GLU A 184 -1.69 -15.91 21.37
CA GLU A 184 -2.16 -17.24 21.05
C GLU A 184 -1.84 -17.64 19.61
N THR A 185 -1.46 -16.70 18.75
CA THR A 185 -1.10 -16.96 17.35
C THR A 185 0.11 -17.87 17.25
N ARG A 186 -0.06 -19.04 16.62
CA ARG A 186 0.96 -20.10 16.47
C ARG A 186 1.52 -20.19 15.06
N THR A 187 0.70 -19.90 14.05
CA THR A 187 1.08 -20.02 12.64
C THR A 187 0.58 -18.83 11.86
N VAL A 188 1.47 -18.18 11.14
CA VAL A 188 1.16 -17.09 10.21
C VAL A 188 1.62 -17.48 8.82
N LEU A 189 0.73 -17.37 7.83
CA LEU A 189 1.05 -17.45 6.42
C LEU A 189 1.02 -16.07 5.78
N VAL A 190 2.03 -15.78 4.97
CA VAL A 190 2.04 -14.63 4.07
C VAL A 190 2.02 -15.14 2.64
N LEU A 191 0.99 -14.78 1.89
CA LEU A 191 0.81 -15.16 0.49
C LEU A 191 1.24 -14.01 -0.42
N GLY A 192 2.39 -14.18 -1.07
CA GLY A 192 3.07 -13.15 -1.85
C GLY A 192 4.24 -12.50 -1.11
N GLY A 193 5.41 -12.47 -1.71
CA GLY A 193 6.66 -11.97 -1.11
C GLY A 193 7.22 -10.71 -1.78
N GLY A 194 6.37 -9.90 -2.44
CA GLY A 194 6.71 -8.55 -2.91
C GLY A 194 6.97 -7.57 -1.75
N HIS A 195 6.99 -6.27 -2.00
CA HIS A 195 7.27 -5.24 -0.96
C HIS A 195 6.32 -5.37 0.23
N ALA A 196 5.01 -5.49 -0.01
CA ALA A 196 4.02 -5.69 1.04
C ALA A 196 4.25 -6.99 1.82
N GLY A 197 4.64 -8.07 1.13
CA GLY A 197 4.96 -9.36 1.75
C GLY A 197 6.20 -9.31 2.62
N LEU A 198 7.27 -8.65 2.17
CA LEU A 198 8.48 -8.45 2.97
C LEU A 198 8.17 -7.67 4.25
N LEU A 199 7.36 -6.62 4.17
CA LEU A 199 6.95 -5.85 5.34
C LEU A 199 6.02 -6.64 6.27
N ALA A 200 5.07 -7.41 5.72
CA ALA A 200 4.20 -8.28 6.51
C ALA A 200 5.01 -9.36 7.25
N LEU A 201 5.98 -9.99 6.58
CA LEU A 201 6.90 -10.95 7.19
C LEU A 201 7.75 -10.31 8.30
N ALA A 202 8.32 -9.12 8.05
CA ALA A 202 9.11 -8.41 9.04
C ALA A 202 8.26 -8.05 10.27
N ALA A 203 7.04 -7.55 10.07
CA ALA A 203 6.11 -7.25 11.15
C ALA A 203 5.69 -8.48 11.93
N ALA A 204 5.43 -9.60 11.24
CA ALA A 204 5.10 -10.86 11.90
C ALA A 204 6.29 -11.37 12.71
N ARG A 205 7.51 -11.33 12.17
CA ARG A 205 8.73 -11.74 12.89
C ARG A 205 8.99 -10.89 14.14
N ASP A 206 8.73 -9.58 14.06
CA ASP A 206 8.88 -8.64 15.19
C ASP A 206 7.85 -8.90 16.32
N SER A 207 6.68 -9.44 15.98
CA SER A 207 5.53 -9.54 16.88
C SER A 207 5.25 -10.95 17.39
N LEU A 208 5.68 -12.00 16.69
CA LEU A 208 5.40 -13.38 17.05
C LEU A 208 6.23 -13.84 18.25
N ARG A 209 5.61 -14.64 19.10
CA ARG A 209 6.30 -15.29 20.22
C ARG A 209 7.23 -16.40 19.75
N ALA A 210 8.20 -16.73 20.58
CA ALA A 210 9.08 -17.87 20.36
C ALA A 210 8.26 -19.17 20.20
N GLY A 211 8.58 -19.95 19.16
CA GLY A 211 7.91 -21.20 18.82
C GLY A 211 6.72 -21.06 17.86
N ALA A 212 6.26 -19.83 17.56
CA ALA A 212 5.32 -19.61 16.47
C ALA A 212 6.01 -19.78 15.11
N ARG A 213 5.26 -20.21 14.10
CA ARG A 213 5.76 -20.46 12.74
C ARG A 213 5.32 -19.36 11.79
N LEU A 214 6.25 -18.90 10.97
CA LEU A 214 6.02 -17.90 9.92
C LEU A 214 6.38 -18.50 8.57
N VAL A 215 5.39 -18.59 7.69
CA VAL A 215 5.51 -19.23 6.37
C VAL A 215 5.24 -18.23 5.27
N LEU A 216 6.08 -18.22 4.24
CA LEU A 216 5.84 -17.52 2.98
C LEU A 216 5.43 -18.51 1.90
N MET A 217 4.44 -18.16 1.09
CA MET A 217 4.12 -18.86 -0.17
C MET A 217 4.07 -17.87 -1.32
N ASP A 218 4.79 -18.18 -2.41
CA ASP A 218 4.87 -17.35 -3.62
C ASP A 218 5.17 -18.24 -4.84
N ALA A 219 4.72 -17.83 -6.02
CA ALA A 219 4.97 -18.56 -7.25
C ALA A 219 6.40 -18.37 -7.81
N ASP A 220 7.13 -17.34 -7.37
CA ASP A 220 8.50 -17.06 -7.81
C ASP A 220 9.52 -17.57 -6.79
N GLU A 221 10.30 -18.58 -7.18
CA GLU A 221 11.35 -19.15 -6.34
C GLU A 221 12.42 -18.11 -5.93
N ARG A 222 12.68 -17.08 -6.76
CA ARG A 222 13.62 -16.00 -6.41
C ARG A 222 13.12 -15.20 -5.20
N ILE A 223 11.81 -15.00 -5.12
CA ILE A 223 11.15 -14.34 -3.98
C ILE A 223 11.28 -15.22 -2.74
N CYS A 224 10.99 -16.51 -2.85
CA CYS A 224 11.14 -17.47 -1.75
C CYS A 224 12.57 -17.52 -1.23
N GLN A 225 13.56 -17.58 -2.11
CA GLN A 225 14.98 -17.56 -1.75
C GLN A 225 15.41 -16.25 -1.08
N ARG A 226 14.87 -15.11 -1.55
CA ARG A 226 15.12 -13.81 -0.93
C ARG A 226 14.64 -13.77 0.52
N ALA A 227 13.42 -14.22 0.78
CA ALA A 227 12.87 -14.26 2.14
C ALA A 227 13.67 -15.18 3.07
N ARG A 228 14.13 -16.35 2.56
CA ARG A 228 15.03 -17.24 3.30
C ARG A 228 16.36 -16.56 3.64
N ARG A 229 17.02 -15.90 2.65
CA ARG A 229 18.30 -15.20 2.88
C ARG A 229 18.17 -14.05 3.89
N LEU A 230 17.02 -13.39 3.93
CA LEU A 230 16.73 -12.33 4.89
C LEU A 230 16.31 -12.88 6.26
N ASN A 231 16.13 -14.19 6.41
CA ASN A 231 15.64 -14.84 7.62
C ASN A 231 14.30 -14.27 8.12
N LEU A 232 13.42 -13.90 7.17
CA LEU A 232 12.12 -13.31 7.48
C LEU A 232 11.03 -14.34 7.76
N CYS A 233 11.23 -15.61 7.35
CA CYS A 233 10.29 -16.70 7.59
C CYS A 233 11.01 -17.98 8.00
N ASP A 234 10.29 -18.87 8.65
CA ASP A 234 10.82 -20.20 9.04
C ASP A 234 10.76 -21.17 7.85
N MET A 235 9.80 -20.92 6.94
CA MET A 235 9.58 -21.74 5.75
C MET A 235 9.16 -20.83 4.59
N ALA A 236 9.69 -21.09 3.39
CA ALA A 236 9.23 -20.46 2.17
C ALA A 236 8.95 -21.55 1.13
N ILE A 237 7.74 -21.56 0.59
CA ILE A 237 7.22 -22.59 -0.33
C ILE A 237 6.94 -21.93 -1.68
N CYS A 238 7.56 -22.47 -2.74
CA CYS A 238 7.30 -22.01 -4.09
C CYS A 238 6.13 -22.79 -4.68
N VAL A 239 5.00 -22.09 -4.87
CA VAL A 239 3.75 -22.69 -5.41
C VAL A 239 2.86 -21.65 -6.04
N ASP A 240 2.13 -22.00 -7.09
CA ASP A 240 1.10 -21.15 -7.68
C ASP A 240 -0.16 -21.16 -6.81
N LEU A 241 -0.43 -20.02 -6.17
CA LEU A 241 -1.57 -19.86 -5.26
C LEU A 241 -2.95 -19.90 -5.95
N ARG A 242 -3.00 -19.90 -7.28
CA ARG A 242 -4.24 -20.14 -8.03
C ARG A 242 -4.68 -21.60 -7.99
N ASP A 243 -3.76 -22.50 -7.66
CA ASP A 243 -4.06 -23.92 -7.37
C ASP A 243 -4.11 -24.14 -5.85
N ALA A 244 -5.30 -23.98 -5.29
CA ALA A 244 -5.53 -24.08 -3.85
C ALA A 244 -5.20 -25.47 -3.29
N VAL A 245 -5.52 -26.54 -4.03
CA VAL A 245 -5.29 -27.92 -3.59
C VAL A 245 -3.80 -28.24 -3.56
N THR A 246 -3.06 -27.88 -4.61
CA THR A 246 -1.60 -28.05 -4.62
C THR A 246 -0.94 -27.17 -3.55
N SER A 247 -1.43 -25.96 -3.30
CA SER A 247 -0.92 -25.09 -2.24
C SER A 247 -1.04 -25.75 -0.86
N LEU A 248 -2.20 -26.33 -0.52
CA LEU A 248 -2.37 -27.05 0.75
C LEU A 248 -1.44 -28.28 0.82
N ARG A 249 -1.37 -29.09 -0.24
CA ARG A 249 -0.49 -30.25 -0.28
C ARG A 249 0.97 -29.87 -0.05
N CYS A 250 1.46 -28.84 -0.73
CA CYS A 250 2.84 -28.35 -0.54
C CYS A 250 3.09 -27.88 0.90
N LEU A 251 2.11 -27.23 1.53
CA LEU A 251 2.22 -26.84 2.95
C LEU A 251 2.36 -28.07 3.87
N GLU A 252 1.50 -29.08 3.67
CA GLU A 252 1.50 -30.32 4.47
C GLU A 252 2.77 -31.14 4.26
N GLU A 253 3.22 -31.33 3.03
CA GLU A 253 4.47 -32.02 2.67
C GLU A 253 5.70 -31.34 3.26
N ALA A 254 5.69 -30.03 3.39
CA ALA A 254 6.73 -29.26 4.07
C ALA A 254 6.63 -29.32 5.60
N GLY A 255 5.64 -30.05 6.16
CA GLY A 255 5.43 -30.15 7.61
C GLY A 255 4.80 -28.89 8.20
N GLY A 256 4.15 -28.06 7.39
CA GLY A 256 3.37 -26.91 7.82
C GLY A 256 1.97 -27.28 8.27
N ALA A 257 1.30 -26.34 8.95
CA ALA A 257 -0.09 -26.44 9.36
C ALA A 257 -0.87 -25.26 8.81
N ARG A 258 -2.20 -25.40 8.69
CA ARG A 258 -3.12 -24.29 8.39
C ARG A 258 -2.93 -23.17 9.40
N ALA A 259 -3.01 -21.93 8.95
CA ALA A 259 -2.61 -20.77 9.74
C ALA A 259 -3.74 -20.18 10.59
N ASP A 260 -3.38 -19.67 11.76
CA ASP A 260 -4.28 -18.83 12.57
C ASP A 260 -4.53 -17.48 11.87
N VAL A 261 -3.50 -16.97 11.18
CA VAL A 261 -3.58 -15.71 10.40
C VAL A 261 -2.94 -15.92 9.03
N THR A 262 -3.70 -15.66 7.97
CA THR A 262 -3.21 -15.64 6.58
C THR A 262 -3.29 -14.22 6.03
N VAL A 263 -2.15 -13.68 5.59
CA VAL A 263 -2.03 -12.35 5.01
C VAL A 263 -1.86 -12.46 3.50
N VAL A 264 -2.83 -11.97 2.73
CA VAL A 264 -2.86 -12.05 1.27
C VAL A 264 -2.40 -10.74 0.68
N VAL A 265 -1.17 -10.72 0.19
CA VAL A 265 -0.53 -9.55 -0.45
C VAL A 265 -0.07 -9.85 -1.88
N VAL A 266 -0.34 -11.05 -2.37
CA VAL A 266 -0.05 -11.45 -3.76
C VAL A 266 -0.92 -10.64 -4.72
N ASN A 267 -0.29 -9.97 -5.68
CA ASN A 267 -1.00 -9.17 -6.69
C ASN A 267 -1.35 -10.02 -7.94
N ALA A 268 -2.07 -11.11 -7.70
CA ALA A 268 -2.60 -12.00 -8.73
C ALA A 268 -4.06 -12.34 -8.41
N PRO A 269 -4.93 -12.42 -9.42
CA PRO A 269 -6.31 -12.88 -9.23
C PRO A 269 -6.35 -14.37 -8.91
N ASP A 270 -7.48 -14.82 -8.40
CA ASP A 270 -7.81 -16.24 -8.19
C ASP A 270 -7.03 -16.94 -7.07
N CYS A 271 -6.46 -16.18 -6.12
CA CYS A 271 -5.76 -16.72 -4.96
C CYS A 271 -6.65 -16.86 -3.71
N GLU A 272 -7.93 -16.44 -3.78
CA GLU A 272 -8.84 -16.41 -2.63
C GLU A 272 -9.10 -17.82 -2.06
N ALA A 273 -9.29 -18.80 -2.94
CA ALA A 273 -9.56 -20.18 -2.52
C ALA A 273 -8.37 -20.77 -1.75
N ALA A 274 -7.13 -20.54 -2.21
CA ALA A 274 -5.94 -20.95 -1.49
C ALA A 274 -5.84 -20.26 -0.12
N ALA A 275 -6.05 -18.96 -0.07
CA ALA A 275 -5.99 -18.20 1.17
C ALA A 275 -6.97 -18.76 2.23
N ILE A 276 -8.19 -19.07 1.85
CA ILE A 276 -9.22 -19.62 2.74
C ILE A 276 -8.87 -21.06 3.16
N LEU A 277 -8.46 -21.89 2.20
CA LEU A 277 -8.14 -23.31 2.45
C LEU A 277 -6.93 -23.47 3.38
N LEU A 278 -5.94 -22.57 3.26
CA LEU A 278 -4.72 -22.55 4.07
C LEU A 278 -4.93 -21.96 5.47
N THR A 279 -6.11 -21.36 5.74
CA THR A 279 -6.44 -20.78 7.04
C THR A 279 -7.17 -21.80 7.91
N ALA A 280 -6.77 -21.92 9.17
CA ALA A 280 -7.38 -22.83 10.13
C ALA A 280 -8.83 -22.42 10.46
N ASP A 281 -9.59 -23.34 11.03
CA ASP A 281 -10.94 -23.04 11.51
C ASP A 281 -10.88 -21.95 12.58
N HIS A 282 -11.79 -20.97 12.46
CA HIS A 282 -11.81 -19.75 13.28
C HIS A 282 -10.62 -18.82 13.13
N GLY A 283 -9.66 -19.13 12.22
CA GLY A 283 -8.55 -18.26 11.88
C GLY A 283 -9.00 -16.99 11.14
N THR A 284 -8.05 -16.16 10.74
CA THR A 284 -8.33 -14.90 10.07
C THR A 284 -7.57 -14.81 8.74
N VAL A 285 -8.28 -14.47 7.66
CA VAL A 285 -7.70 -14.10 6.37
C VAL A 285 -7.74 -12.59 6.24
N LEU A 286 -6.58 -11.96 6.06
CA LEU A 286 -6.45 -10.55 5.72
C LEU A 286 -6.21 -10.42 4.20
N PHE A 287 -7.21 -9.98 3.46
CA PHE A 287 -7.06 -9.63 2.05
C PHE A 287 -6.56 -8.18 1.93
N PHE A 288 -5.29 -8.01 1.69
CA PHE A 288 -4.65 -6.71 1.49
C PHE A 288 -4.48 -6.40 -0.01
N SER A 289 -4.43 -7.41 -0.86
CA SER A 289 -4.27 -7.25 -2.31
C SER A 289 -5.51 -6.67 -2.98
N MET A 290 -5.32 -5.69 -3.85
CA MET A 290 -6.37 -5.14 -4.71
C MET A 290 -6.81 -6.11 -5.83
N ALA A 291 -6.07 -7.19 -6.10
CA ALA A 291 -6.46 -8.25 -7.03
C ALA A 291 -7.54 -9.18 -6.47
N THR A 292 -7.88 -9.05 -5.17
CA THR A 292 -8.87 -9.89 -4.50
C THR A 292 -10.29 -9.64 -5.01
N SER A 293 -11.01 -10.72 -5.34
CA SER A 293 -12.43 -10.71 -5.65
C SER A 293 -13.26 -11.14 -4.43
N PHE A 294 -14.00 -10.20 -3.85
CA PHE A 294 -14.86 -10.52 -2.69
C PHE A 294 -15.93 -11.55 -3.00
N THR A 295 -16.47 -11.54 -4.22
CA THR A 295 -17.44 -12.54 -4.66
C THR A 295 -16.82 -13.94 -4.66
N LYS A 296 -15.59 -14.08 -5.21
CA LYS A 296 -14.89 -15.37 -5.20
C LYS A 296 -14.52 -15.82 -3.79
N ALA A 297 -14.09 -14.90 -2.92
CA ALA A 297 -13.80 -15.22 -1.53
C ALA A 297 -15.04 -15.69 -0.78
N ALA A 298 -16.18 -15.02 -0.94
CA ALA A 298 -17.43 -15.40 -0.30
C ALA A 298 -17.92 -16.79 -0.76
N LEU A 299 -17.98 -17.02 -2.08
CA LEU A 299 -18.39 -18.29 -2.66
C LEU A 299 -17.41 -19.43 -2.32
N GLY A 300 -16.11 -19.15 -2.31
CA GLY A 300 -15.09 -20.10 -1.90
C GLY A 300 -15.23 -20.52 -0.44
N SER A 301 -15.50 -19.56 0.45
CA SER A 301 -15.74 -19.82 1.87
C SER A 301 -16.98 -20.70 2.08
N GLU A 302 -18.08 -20.40 1.39
CA GLU A 302 -19.30 -21.21 1.42
C GLU A 302 -19.02 -22.62 0.91
N GLY A 303 -18.37 -22.77 -0.25
CA GLY A 303 -18.09 -24.07 -0.85
C GLY A 303 -17.15 -24.95 -0.02
N MET A 304 -16.30 -24.36 0.82
CA MET A 304 -15.41 -25.07 1.75
C MET A 304 -15.97 -25.20 3.16
N ALA A 305 -17.16 -24.68 3.43
CA ALA A 305 -17.73 -24.56 4.79
C ALA A 305 -16.73 -23.94 5.79
N SER A 306 -15.96 -22.94 5.35
CA SER A 306 -14.92 -22.33 6.16
C SER A 306 -15.49 -21.45 7.28
N THR A 307 -14.94 -21.57 8.47
CA THR A 307 -15.26 -20.72 9.62
C THR A 307 -14.27 -19.56 9.81
N ALA A 308 -13.32 -19.40 8.90
CA ALA A 308 -12.34 -18.31 8.94
C ALA A 308 -13.02 -16.94 8.81
N ARG A 309 -12.50 -15.97 9.55
CA ARG A 309 -12.89 -14.56 9.40
C ARG A 309 -12.17 -13.97 8.20
N MET A 310 -12.87 -13.19 7.40
CA MET A 310 -12.28 -12.49 6.25
C MET A 310 -12.29 -10.99 6.49
N LEU A 311 -11.11 -10.37 6.45
CA LEU A 311 -10.92 -8.95 6.63
C LEU A 311 -10.38 -8.33 5.33
N ILE A 312 -10.83 -7.11 5.04
CA ILE A 312 -10.30 -6.29 3.97
C ILE A 312 -9.29 -5.33 4.57
N GLY A 313 -8.04 -5.46 4.15
CA GLY A 313 -6.89 -4.76 4.70
C GLY A 313 -6.43 -3.55 3.89
N SER A 314 -7.32 -2.88 3.20
CA SER A 314 -6.97 -1.64 2.50
C SER A 314 -7.06 -0.44 3.44
N GLY A 315 -6.34 0.61 3.13
CA GLY A 315 -6.32 1.86 3.89
C GLY A 315 -5.03 2.08 4.66
N TYR A 316 -5.01 3.13 5.46
CA TYR A 316 -3.82 3.57 6.17
C TYR A 316 -4.14 3.80 7.65
N ALA A 317 -3.29 3.25 8.53
CA ALA A 317 -3.30 3.56 9.94
C ALA A 317 -2.37 4.75 10.23
N LEU A 318 -2.71 5.57 11.22
CA LEU A 318 -1.91 6.74 11.60
C LEU A 318 -0.44 6.39 11.85
N ASP A 319 -0.18 5.27 12.54
CA ASP A 319 1.18 4.85 12.91
C ASP A 319 1.82 3.92 11.87
N GLY A 320 1.10 3.53 10.81
CA GLY A 320 1.55 2.52 9.85
C GLY A 320 2.83 2.90 9.14
N GLY A 321 2.96 4.16 8.72
CA GLY A 321 4.17 4.66 8.05
C GLY A 321 5.39 4.68 8.97
N ALA A 322 5.24 5.19 10.19
CA ALA A 322 6.32 5.23 11.17
C ALA A 322 6.81 3.82 11.51
N TYR A 323 5.88 2.88 11.72
CA TYR A 323 6.22 1.48 11.99
C TYR A 323 6.94 0.80 10.82
N ALA A 324 6.49 1.00 9.58
CA ALA A 324 7.17 0.44 8.40
C ALA A 324 8.60 0.98 8.26
N LEU A 325 8.79 2.29 8.48
CA LEU A 325 10.11 2.92 8.46
C LEU A 325 11.02 2.41 9.58
N GLU A 326 10.47 2.16 10.76
CA GLU A 326 11.20 1.55 11.88
C GLU A 326 11.67 0.14 11.53
N LEU A 327 10.81 -0.70 10.94
CA LEU A 327 11.17 -2.05 10.51
C LEU A 327 12.33 -2.06 9.51
N ILE A 328 12.24 -1.25 8.46
CA ILE A 328 13.30 -1.19 7.45
C ILE A 328 14.56 -0.49 7.96
N GLY A 329 14.43 0.45 8.90
CA GLY A 329 15.57 1.15 9.50
C GLY A 329 16.44 0.25 10.40
N ARG A 330 15.90 -0.85 10.90
CA ARG A 330 16.60 -1.82 11.77
C ARG A 330 17.41 -2.87 11.00
N ASP A 331 17.11 -3.13 9.73
CA ASP A 331 17.77 -4.14 8.90
C ASP A 331 18.11 -3.60 7.50
N GLU A 332 19.40 -3.29 7.28
CA GLU A 332 19.88 -2.80 5.98
C GLU A 332 19.66 -3.80 4.82
N ARG A 333 19.56 -5.10 5.11
CA ARG A 333 19.31 -6.11 4.08
C ARG A 333 17.84 -6.05 3.63
N LEU A 334 16.92 -5.88 4.60
CA LEU A 334 15.50 -5.65 4.31
C LEU A 334 15.32 -4.34 3.55
N GLN A 335 16.02 -3.29 3.97
CA GLN A 335 16.00 -1.98 3.32
C GLN A 335 16.40 -2.08 1.84
N ARG A 336 17.53 -2.77 1.53
CA ARG A 336 17.96 -3.00 0.13
C ARG A 336 16.96 -3.83 -0.64
N ALA A 337 16.41 -4.88 -0.06
CA ALA A 337 15.42 -5.75 -0.70
C ALA A 337 14.13 -5.00 -1.07
N ILE A 338 13.71 -4.02 -0.24
CA ILE A 338 12.55 -3.16 -0.51
C ILE A 338 12.89 -2.08 -1.55
N ALA A 339 14.13 -1.59 -1.59
CA ALA A 339 14.59 -0.69 -2.65
C ALA A 339 14.76 -1.36 -4.03
N GLY A 340 14.61 -2.69 -4.12
CA GLY A 340 14.74 -3.42 -5.38
C GLY A 340 16.18 -3.86 -5.73
N HIS A 341 17.08 -3.87 -4.73
CA HIS A 341 18.51 -4.23 -4.89
C HIS A 341 18.85 -5.61 -4.31
#